data_8f1a3e20e960b67aa66d2f45e7d2b149
#
_entry.id   8f1a3e20e960b67aa66d2f45e7d2b149
#
_cell.length_a   1.000
_cell.length_b   1.000
_cell.length_c   1.000
_cell.angle_alpha   90.00
_cell.angle_beta   90.00
_cell.angle_gamma   90.00
#
_symmetry.space_group_name_H-M   'P 1'
#
loop_
_entity.id
_entity.type
_entity.pdbx_description
1 polymer ?
#
loop_
_entity_poly.entity_id
_entity_poly.type
_entity_poly.pdbx_seq_one_letter_code
_entity_poly.pdbx_strand_id
1 'polypeptide(L)'
;MNILENYSIEDFNSLRINQFTRFFCSVKNIEELKEAIEFSKSKGIPCLFIGEGSNIVFTKDYQGLLIKNNILGKREQDNQKVEVFSGENWHDFVDWTISHKRYGLENLALIPGTVGAAPIQNIGAYGKEVSSFIKEIKTINLSTGKEKIFSKEECEFGYRSSLFQSQTHLFIASVIFETN
;
A
#
# COMPACT_ATOMS: atom_id res chain seq x y z
N MET A 1 5.51 6.57 17.62
CA MET A 1 4.30 5.82 17.17
C MET A 1 3.40 5.51 18.38
N ASN A 2 2.05 5.56 18.24
CA ASN A 2 1.10 5.21 19.32
C ASN A 2 0.49 3.84 19.01
N ILE A 3 0.52 2.91 19.99
CA ILE A 3 -0.09 1.58 19.85
C ILE A 3 -1.32 1.53 20.75
N LEU A 4 -2.46 1.19 20.15
CA LEU A 4 -3.76 1.04 20.80
C LEU A 4 -4.06 -0.45 21.00
N GLU A 5 -4.66 -0.81 22.12
CA GLU A 5 -5.07 -2.18 22.42
C GLU A 5 -6.57 -2.37 22.25
N ASN A 6 -6.99 -3.56 21.84
CA ASN A 6 -8.39 -3.94 21.66
C ASN A 6 -9.17 -2.89 20.81
N TYR A 7 -8.64 -2.59 19.64
CA TYR A 7 -9.11 -1.49 18.81
C TYR A 7 -10.13 -1.98 17.77
N SER A 8 -11.25 -1.26 17.63
CA SER A 8 -12.26 -1.58 16.59
C SER A 8 -11.69 -1.34 15.19
N ILE A 9 -11.90 -2.29 14.31
CA ILE A 9 -11.48 -2.22 12.91
C ILE A 9 -12.66 -2.04 11.95
N GLU A 10 -13.83 -1.67 12.47
CA GLU A 10 -15.02 -1.40 11.68
C GLU A 10 -14.80 -0.35 10.59
N ASP A 11 -14.12 0.75 10.92
CA ASP A 11 -13.79 1.82 9.97
C ASP A 11 -12.67 1.47 8.98
N PHE A 12 -11.99 0.33 9.18
CA PHE A 12 -10.88 -0.12 8.36
C PHE A 12 -11.23 -1.33 7.48
N ASN A 13 -12.50 -1.54 7.20
CA ASN A 13 -12.96 -2.50 6.21
C ASN A 13 -14.24 -1.99 5.53
N SER A 14 -14.32 -2.19 4.20
CA SER A 14 -15.43 -1.66 3.39
C SER A 14 -16.81 -2.24 3.75
N LEU A 15 -16.85 -3.40 4.40
CA LEU A 15 -18.11 -4.06 4.81
C LEU A 15 -18.57 -3.60 6.17
N ARG A 16 -17.86 -2.71 6.85
CA ARG A 16 -18.19 -2.21 8.21
C ARG A 16 -18.43 -3.34 9.21
N ILE A 17 -17.68 -4.46 9.06
CA ILE A 17 -17.76 -5.58 10.00
C ILE A 17 -17.13 -5.14 11.32
N ASN A 18 -17.91 -5.21 12.39
CA ASN A 18 -17.49 -4.85 13.74
C ASN A 18 -16.66 -5.99 14.34
N GLN A 19 -15.36 -5.95 14.09
CA GLN A 19 -14.35 -6.82 14.68
C GLN A 19 -13.27 -5.98 15.36
N PHE A 20 -12.44 -6.63 16.16
CA PHE A 20 -11.37 -5.96 16.91
C PHE A 20 -9.99 -6.52 16.51
N THR A 21 -8.98 -5.69 16.60
CA THR A 21 -7.59 -6.14 16.58
C THR A 21 -6.99 -6.03 17.97
N ARG A 22 -6.14 -7.01 18.32
CA ARG A 22 -5.46 -6.99 19.63
C ARG A 22 -4.60 -5.74 19.81
N PHE A 23 -3.87 -5.33 18.77
CA PHE A 23 -3.10 -4.09 18.73
C PHE A 23 -3.31 -3.37 17.40
N PHE A 24 -3.31 -2.06 17.44
CA PHE A 24 -3.43 -1.18 16.28
C PHE A 24 -2.41 -0.07 16.35
N CYS A 25 -1.81 0.28 15.21
CA CYS A 25 -1.08 1.53 15.04
C CYS A 25 -1.22 2.06 13.60
N SER A 26 -0.99 3.36 13.46
CA SER A 26 -0.84 4.02 12.17
C SER A 26 0.60 4.48 12.01
N VAL A 27 1.22 4.19 10.87
CA VAL A 27 2.61 4.56 10.57
C VAL A 27 2.65 5.63 9.48
N LYS A 28 3.43 6.68 9.69
CA LYS A 28 3.54 7.86 8.81
C LYS A 28 4.87 7.96 8.09
N ASN A 29 5.83 7.14 8.46
CA ASN A 29 7.18 7.10 7.87
C ASN A 29 7.80 5.71 8.10
N ILE A 30 8.98 5.50 7.50
CA ILE A 30 9.69 4.22 7.54
C ILE A 30 10.22 3.90 8.94
N GLU A 31 10.57 4.90 9.72
CA GLU A 31 11.04 4.73 11.10
C GLU A 31 9.93 4.16 11.97
N GLU A 32 8.72 4.74 11.92
CA GLU A 32 7.54 4.22 12.61
C GLU A 32 7.14 2.81 12.14
N LEU A 33 7.29 2.52 10.83
CA LEU A 33 7.10 1.18 10.29
C LEU A 33 8.04 0.17 10.94
N LYS A 34 9.34 0.50 11.04
CA LYS A 34 10.34 -0.35 11.70
C LYS A 34 10.04 -0.57 13.17
N GLU A 35 9.64 0.48 13.89
CA GLU A 35 9.21 0.38 15.30
C GLU A 35 8.01 -0.56 15.46
N ALA A 36 7.00 -0.48 14.57
CA ALA A 36 5.84 -1.35 14.60
C ALA A 36 6.20 -2.83 14.39
N ILE A 37 7.11 -3.10 13.45
CA ILE A 37 7.61 -4.45 13.19
C ILE A 37 8.37 -5.00 14.41
N GLU A 38 9.25 -4.20 15.02
CA GLU A 38 10.00 -4.62 16.22
C GLU A 38 9.05 -4.87 17.40
N PHE A 39 8.00 -4.06 17.57
CA PHE A 39 6.97 -4.33 18.58
C PHE A 39 6.29 -5.69 18.35
N SER A 40 5.85 -5.96 17.10
CA SER A 40 5.23 -7.25 16.74
C SER A 40 6.15 -8.42 17.07
N LYS A 41 7.43 -8.34 16.67
CA LYS A 41 8.46 -9.36 16.96
C LYS A 41 8.67 -9.55 18.46
N SER A 42 8.80 -8.46 19.22
CA SER A 42 9.04 -8.52 20.67
C SER A 42 7.89 -9.17 21.44
N LYS A 43 6.67 -9.04 20.93
CA LYS A 43 5.46 -9.67 21.50
C LYS A 43 5.20 -11.08 20.96
N GLY A 44 5.94 -11.53 19.95
CA GLY A 44 5.70 -12.82 19.28
C GLY A 44 4.33 -12.92 18.61
N ILE A 45 3.80 -11.82 18.07
CA ILE A 45 2.48 -11.75 17.44
C ILE A 45 2.62 -11.47 15.92
N PRO A 46 1.66 -11.91 15.11
CA PRO A 46 1.65 -11.58 13.69
C PRO A 46 1.34 -10.08 13.48
N CYS A 47 1.82 -9.52 12.37
CA CYS A 47 1.41 -8.19 11.92
C CYS A 47 0.73 -8.27 10.54
N LEU A 48 -0.22 -7.36 10.31
CA LEU A 48 -0.95 -7.21 9.05
C LEU A 48 -0.97 -5.74 8.66
N PHE A 49 -0.56 -5.47 7.43
CA PHE A 49 -0.60 -4.11 6.85
C PHE A 49 -1.94 -3.89 6.15
N ILE A 50 -2.52 -2.72 6.38
CA ILE A 50 -3.78 -2.34 5.75
C ILE A 50 -3.67 -0.95 5.11
N GLY A 51 -4.19 -0.84 3.88
CA GLY A 51 -4.49 0.43 3.23
C GLY A 51 -5.89 0.90 3.59
N GLU A 52 -6.76 1.08 2.62
CA GLU A 52 -8.17 1.47 2.81
C GLU A 52 -9.08 0.32 3.29
N GLY A 53 -8.58 -0.91 3.40
CA GLY A 53 -9.38 -2.06 3.80
C GLY A 53 -10.44 -2.49 2.79
N SER A 54 -10.27 -2.12 1.53
CA SER A 54 -11.23 -2.38 0.45
C SER A 54 -11.20 -3.80 -0.10
N ASN A 55 -10.14 -4.57 0.21
CA ASN A 55 -9.95 -5.93 -0.32
C ASN A 55 -9.63 -6.93 0.79
N ILE A 56 -10.20 -6.72 1.97
CA ILE A 56 -10.04 -7.62 3.13
C ILE A 56 -11.37 -7.83 3.83
N VAL A 57 -11.58 -9.04 4.33
CA VAL A 57 -12.74 -9.38 5.16
C VAL A 57 -12.24 -10.01 6.45
N PHE A 58 -12.55 -9.38 7.57
CA PHE A 58 -12.27 -9.93 8.89
C PHE A 58 -13.43 -10.81 9.33
N THR A 59 -13.23 -12.12 9.36
CA THR A 59 -14.24 -13.10 9.79
C THR A 59 -14.23 -13.34 11.30
N LYS A 60 -13.25 -12.83 12.01
CA LYS A 60 -13.08 -12.86 13.47
C LYS A 60 -12.09 -11.78 13.89
N ASP A 61 -12.02 -11.54 15.20
CA ASP A 61 -11.01 -10.64 15.77
C ASP A 61 -9.60 -11.04 15.37
N TYR A 62 -8.78 -10.03 15.04
CA TYR A 62 -7.39 -10.26 14.65
C TYR A 62 -6.48 -10.26 15.88
N GLN A 63 -5.85 -11.40 16.17
CA GLN A 63 -5.01 -11.61 17.34
C GLN A 63 -3.56 -11.14 17.12
N GLY A 64 -3.36 -10.03 16.43
CA GLY A 64 -2.06 -9.48 16.07
C GLY A 64 -2.01 -7.96 16.15
N LEU A 65 -1.01 -7.40 15.49
CA LEU A 65 -0.87 -5.95 15.27
C LEU A 65 -1.38 -5.59 13.87
N LEU A 66 -2.46 -4.82 13.79
CA LEU A 66 -2.92 -4.20 12.54
C LEU A 66 -2.20 -2.87 12.36
N ILE A 67 -1.50 -2.72 11.24
CA ILE A 67 -0.69 -1.54 10.91
C ILE A 67 -1.38 -0.80 9.75
N LYS A 68 -1.97 0.36 10.03
CA LYS A 68 -2.50 1.26 8.99
C LYS A 68 -1.35 2.00 8.33
N ASN A 69 -1.22 1.83 7.03
CA ASN A 69 -0.24 2.56 6.24
C ASN A 69 -0.74 3.97 5.94
N ASN A 70 -0.09 4.97 6.52
CA ASN A 70 -0.30 6.40 6.31
C ASN A 70 1.00 7.10 5.91
N ILE A 71 1.89 6.40 5.19
CA ILE A 71 3.11 6.99 4.63
C ILE A 71 2.71 7.75 3.37
N LEU A 72 2.50 9.06 3.53
CA LEU A 72 1.95 9.94 2.49
C LEU A 72 3.05 10.78 1.85
N GLY A 73 2.79 11.24 0.63
CA GLY A 73 3.59 12.21 -0.09
C GLY A 73 3.74 11.86 -1.57
N LYS A 74 4.00 12.88 -2.36
CA LYS A 74 4.26 12.82 -3.79
C LYS A 74 5.51 13.63 -4.08
N ARG A 75 6.43 13.10 -4.88
CA ARG A 75 7.67 13.78 -5.29
C ARG A 75 7.80 13.73 -6.79
N GLU A 76 7.64 14.86 -7.44
CA GLU A 76 7.93 14.98 -8.86
C GLU A 76 9.42 14.80 -9.09
N GLN A 77 9.80 13.89 -9.99
CA GLN A 77 11.19 13.65 -10.37
C GLN A 77 11.54 14.39 -11.66
N ASP A 78 10.59 14.44 -12.59
CA ASP A 78 10.66 15.17 -13.85
C ASP A 78 9.24 15.42 -14.40
N ASN A 79 9.14 15.93 -15.63
CA ASN A 79 7.85 16.24 -16.26
C ASN A 79 6.95 15.00 -16.49
N GLN A 80 7.48 13.80 -16.46
CA GLN A 80 6.73 12.55 -16.72
C GLN A 80 6.70 11.63 -15.53
N LYS A 81 7.68 11.70 -14.61
CA LYS A 81 7.81 10.77 -13.48
C LYS A 81 7.43 11.39 -12.16
N VAL A 82 6.69 10.64 -11.39
CA VAL A 82 6.32 10.99 -10.01
C VAL A 82 6.49 9.78 -9.11
N GLU A 83 7.21 9.97 -8.01
CA GLU A 83 7.26 9.02 -6.90
C GLU A 83 6.11 9.30 -5.95
N VAL A 84 5.32 8.29 -5.65
CA VAL A 84 4.15 8.38 -4.77
C VAL A 84 4.28 7.39 -3.64
N PHE A 85 4.16 7.86 -2.41
CA PHE A 85 4.28 7.01 -1.24
C PHE A 85 3.04 6.14 -1.04
N SER A 86 3.27 4.97 -0.47
CA SER A 86 2.34 3.84 -0.50
C SER A 86 1.03 4.05 0.24
N GLY A 87 0.97 4.97 1.21
CA GLY A 87 -0.24 5.30 1.97
C GLY A 87 -1.20 6.25 1.25
N GLU A 88 -0.78 6.90 0.15
CA GLU A 88 -1.64 7.80 -0.60
C GLU A 88 -2.90 7.09 -1.09
N ASN A 89 -4.07 7.76 -0.98
CA ASN A 89 -5.30 7.24 -1.55
C ASN A 89 -5.18 7.18 -3.07
N TRP A 90 -5.61 6.07 -3.67
CA TRP A 90 -5.44 5.83 -5.10
C TRP A 90 -6.24 6.83 -5.94
N HIS A 91 -7.50 7.08 -5.61
CA HIS A 91 -8.35 7.99 -6.38
C HIS A 91 -7.85 9.44 -6.29
N ASP A 92 -7.48 9.88 -5.09
CA ASP A 92 -6.91 11.23 -4.87
C ASP A 92 -5.59 11.41 -5.64
N PHE A 93 -4.80 10.33 -5.78
CA PHE A 93 -3.61 10.36 -6.62
C PHE A 93 -3.96 10.51 -8.12
N VAL A 94 -4.97 9.77 -8.62
CA VAL A 94 -5.42 9.92 -10.01
C VAL A 94 -5.93 11.34 -10.28
N ASP A 95 -6.74 11.91 -9.39
CA ASP A 95 -7.21 13.30 -9.51
C ASP A 95 -6.06 14.29 -9.50
N TRP A 96 -5.07 14.05 -8.63
CA TRP A 96 -3.86 14.85 -8.59
C TRP A 96 -3.11 14.81 -9.94
N THR A 97 -3.00 13.63 -10.59
CA THR A 97 -2.32 13.53 -11.89
C THR A 97 -3.04 14.35 -12.96
N ILE A 98 -4.36 14.30 -13.02
CA ILE A 98 -5.17 15.07 -13.96
C ILE A 98 -4.96 16.58 -13.73
N SER A 99 -5.03 17.03 -12.50
CA SER A 99 -4.85 18.45 -12.14
C SER A 99 -3.46 19.01 -12.47
N HIS A 100 -2.45 18.12 -12.53
CA HIS A 100 -1.06 18.43 -12.92
C HIS A 100 -0.76 18.12 -14.39
N LYS A 101 -1.79 17.88 -15.21
CA LYS A 101 -1.67 17.57 -16.65
C LYS A 101 -0.80 16.34 -16.94
N ARG A 102 -0.84 15.36 -16.06
CA ARG A 102 -0.17 14.06 -16.12
C ARG A 102 -1.22 13.00 -16.45
N TYR A 103 -1.35 12.64 -17.71
CA TYR A 103 -2.45 11.83 -18.20
C TYR A 103 -2.11 10.34 -18.32
N GLY A 104 -3.18 9.50 -18.39
CA GLY A 104 -3.11 8.07 -18.65
C GLY A 104 -3.77 7.22 -17.56
N LEU A 105 -3.85 7.69 -16.32
CA LEU A 105 -4.41 6.95 -15.18
C LEU A 105 -5.93 7.10 -15.02
N GLU A 106 -6.60 7.92 -15.85
CA GLU A 106 -8.00 8.32 -15.71
C GLU A 106 -8.95 7.12 -15.65
N ASN A 107 -8.70 6.10 -16.49
CA ASN A 107 -9.50 4.88 -16.51
C ASN A 107 -9.42 4.06 -15.22
N LEU A 108 -8.44 4.33 -14.38
CA LEU A 108 -8.24 3.66 -13.10
C LEU A 108 -8.77 4.48 -11.91
N ALA A 109 -9.42 5.62 -12.18
CA ALA A 109 -10.07 6.41 -11.16
C ALA A 109 -11.16 5.60 -10.42
N LEU A 110 -11.49 6.01 -9.19
CA LEU A 110 -12.51 5.38 -8.33
C LEU A 110 -12.24 3.93 -7.94
N ILE A 111 -11.13 3.30 -8.34
CA ILE A 111 -10.73 2.01 -7.78
C ILE A 111 -10.35 2.27 -6.31
N PRO A 112 -11.01 1.62 -5.35
CA PRO A 112 -10.72 1.85 -3.94
C PRO A 112 -9.35 1.27 -3.54
N GLY A 113 -8.68 1.91 -2.59
CA GLY A 113 -7.41 1.43 -2.05
C GLY A 113 -6.33 2.49 -2.02
N THR A 114 -5.10 2.06 -1.80
CA THR A 114 -3.92 2.93 -1.72
C THR A 114 -2.92 2.66 -2.84
N VAL A 115 -2.05 3.63 -3.09
CA VAL A 115 -0.98 3.52 -4.08
C VAL A 115 -0.09 2.29 -3.84
N GLY A 116 0.24 1.96 -2.58
CA GLY A 116 1.04 0.76 -2.27
C GLY A 116 0.30 -0.56 -2.47
N ALA A 117 -1.04 -0.56 -2.42
CA ALA A 117 -1.85 -1.75 -2.68
C ALA A 117 -2.08 -1.99 -4.19
N ALA A 118 -2.05 -0.94 -4.99
CA ALA A 118 -2.35 -1.00 -6.42
C ALA A 118 -1.49 -2.00 -7.20
N PRO A 119 -0.15 -2.07 -7.03
CA PRO A 119 0.70 -3.03 -7.74
C PRO A 119 0.48 -4.48 -7.33
N ILE A 120 0.04 -4.74 -6.08
CA ILE A 120 -0.03 -6.11 -5.54
C ILE A 120 -0.90 -7.00 -6.42
N GLN A 121 -2.07 -6.52 -6.81
CA GLN A 121 -2.99 -7.23 -7.70
C GLN A 121 -3.05 -6.60 -9.09
N ASN A 122 -2.07 -5.77 -9.47
CA ASN A 122 -2.05 -5.10 -10.76
C ASN A 122 -3.43 -4.53 -11.11
N ILE A 123 -3.94 -3.59 -10.28
CA ILE A 123 -5.31 -3.07 -10.45
C ILE A 123 -5.56 -2.62 -11.88
N GLY A 124 -6.77 -2.82 -12.36
CA GLY A 124 -7.11 -2.49 -13.73
C GLY A 124 -8.61 -2.33 -13.95
N ALA A 125 -8.94 -1.45 -14.86
CA ALA A 125 -10.30 -1.17 -15.33
C ALA A 125 -10.26 -0.65 -16.76
N TYR A 126 -11.36 -0.85 -17.50
CA TYR A 126 -11.54 -0.31 -18.85
C TYR A 126 -10.36 -0.56 -19.80
N GLY A 127 -9.80 -1.78 -19.76
CA GLY A 127 -8.71 -2.19 -20.63
C GLY A 127 -7.32 -1.61 -20.28
N LYS A 128 -7.18 -0.96 -19.14
CA LYS A 128 -5.90 -0.47 -18.60
C LYS A 128 -5.55 -1.18 -17.33
N GLU A 129 -4.26 -1.40 -17.09
CA GLU A 129 -3.69 -1.93 -15.86
C GLU A 129 -2.65 -0.95 -15.32
N VAL A 130 -2.52 -0.88 -14.01
CA VAL A 130 -1.60 0.05 -13.33
C VAL A 130 -0.14 -0.20 -13.73
N SER A 131 0.21 -1.46 -14.02
CA SER A 131 1.54 -1.85 -14.50
C SER A 131 1.97 -1.14 -15.78
N SER A 132 1.02 -0.65 -16.61
CA SER A 132 1.34 0.13 -17.80
C SER A 132 2.01 1.47 -17.49
N PHE A 133 1.83 1.97 -16.29
CA PHE A 133 2.32 3.27 -15.83
C PHE A 133 3.42 3.18 -14.77
N ILE A 134 3.67 1.99 -14.22
CA ILE A 134 4.72 1.76 -13.23
C ILE A 134 6.07 1.63 -13.93
N LYS A 135 7.06 2.37 -13.41
CA LYS A 135 8.47 2.25 -13.79
C LYS A 135 9.26 1.46 -12.77
N GLU A 136 9.11 1.82 -11.50
CA GLU A 136 9.86 1.21 -10.41
C GLU A 136 8.98 1.11 -9.16
N ILE A 137 9.27 0.14 -8.32
CA ILE A 137 8.65 -0.02 -7.00
C ILE A 137 9.76 -0.10 -5.96
N LYS A 138 9.73 0.80 -4.98
CA LYS A 138 10.63 0.77 -3.83
C LYS A 138 10.00 -0.03 -2.71
N THR A 139 10.72 -1.00 -2.20
CA THR A 139 10.26 -1.90 -1.14
C THR A 139 11.20 -1.92 0.03
N ILE A 140 10.68 -2.34 1.18
CA ILE A 140 11.44 -2.63 2.39
C ILE A 140 11.21 -4.09 2.76
N ASN A 141 12.28 -4.84 2.93
CA ASN A 141 12.21 -6.18 3.47
C ASN A 141 11.94 -6.11 4.98
N LEU A 142 10.79 -6.62 5.40
CA LEU A 142 10.30 -6.54 6.80
C LEU A 142 11.15 -7.32 7.81
N SER A 143 11.91 -8.32 7.32
CA SER A 143 12.78 -9.12 8.17
C SER A 143 14.13 -8.46 8.40
N THR A 144 14.71 -7.85 7.34
CA THR A 144 16.07 -7.31 7.36
C THR A 144 16.15 -5.79 7.43
N GLY A 145 15.02 -5.09 7.16
CA GLY A 145 14.97 -3.62 7.04
C GLY A 145 15.66 -3.07 5.79
N LYS A 146 16.17 -3.94 4.90
CA LYS A 146 16.85 -3.50 3.67
C LYS A 146 15.87 -3.03 2.62
N GLU A 147 16.24 -1.96 1.95
CA GLU A 147 15.52 -1.46 0.78
C GLU A 147 15.92 -2.24 -0.48
N LYS A 148 14.95 -2.45 -1.37
CA LYS A 148 15.16 -2.94 -2.74
C LYS A 148 14.26 -2.18 -3.69
N ILE A 149 14.81 -1.80 -4.84
CA ILE A 149 14.06 -1.22 -5.96
C ILE A 149 13.86 -2.34 -6.98
N PHE A 150 12.62 -2.49 -7.41
CA PHE A 150 12.23 -3.41 -8.49
C PHE A 150 11.92 -2.60 -9.74
N SER A 151 12.49 -2.97 -10.87
CA SER A 151 12.01 -2.50 -12.17
C SER A 151 10.63 -3.08 -12.47
N LYS A 152 9.94 -2.52 -13.45
CA LYS A 152 8.64 -3.05 -13.90
C LYS A 152 8.74 -4.54 -14.28
N GLU A 153 9.80 -4.93 -14.96
CA GLU A 153 10.02 -6.30 -15.41
C GLU A 153 10.22 -7.27 -14.25
N GLU A 154 10.95 -6.85 -13.21
CA GLU A 154 11.16 -7.63 -12.00
C GLU A 154 9.88 -7.81 -11.15
N CYS A 155 8.84 -6.99 -11.37
CA CYS A 155 7.58 -7.09 -10.65
C CYS A 155 6.70 -8.26 -11.14
N GLU A 156 7.02 -8.92 -12.25
CA GLU A 156 6.30 -10.08 -12.80
C GLU A 156 4.78 -9.83 -12.94
N PHE A 157 4.40 -8.66 -13.44
CA PHE A 157 3.00 -8.30 -13.58
C PHE A 157 2.27 -9.21 -14.58
N GLY A 158 1.10 -9.70 -14.16
CA GLY A 158 0.14 -10.44 -14.98
C GLY A 158 -1.29 -9.99 -14.69
N TYR A 159 -2.26 -10.62 -15.30
CA TYR A 159 -3.66 -10.33 -15.04
C TYR A 159 -4.02 -10.56 -13.57
N ARG A 160 -4.36 -9.48 -12.86
CA ARG A 160 -4.65 -9.49 -11.42
C ARG A 160 -3.53 -10.12 -10.58
N SER A 161 -2.28 -10.01 -11.01
CA SER A 161 -1.14 -10.68 -10.38
C SER A 161 0.12 -9.82 -10.41
N SER A 162 0.97 -10.03 -9.41
CA SER A 162 2.36 -9.56 -9.37
C SER A 162 3.19 -10.42 -8.43
N LEU A 163 4.51 -10.26 -8.47
CA LEU A 163 5.48 -10.83 -7.53
C LEU A 163 5.08 -10.59 -6.06
N PHE A 164 4.52 -9.41 -5.76
CA PHE A 164 4.23 -8.99 -4.38
C PHE A 164 3.13 -9.78 -3.69
N GLN A 165 2.30 -10.54 -4.42
CA GLN A 165 1.31 -11.45 -3.82
C GLN A 165 1.96 -12.61 -3.05
N SER A 166 3.08 -13.11 -3.55
CA SER A 166 3.82 -14.22 -2.93
C SER A 166 4.92 -13.75 -1.97
N GLN A 167 5.44 -12.54 -2.15
CA GLN A 167 6.56 -11.99 -1.38
C GLN A 167 6.07 -11.16 -0.18
N THR A 168 5.33 -11.81 0.73
CA THR A 168 4.66 -11.15 1.88
C THR A 168 5.62 -10.49 2.87
N HIS A 169 6.92 -10.75 2.76
CA HIS A 169 7.96 -10.10 3.53
C HIS A 169 8.42 -8.75 2.93
N LEU A 170 7.89 -8.35 1.77
CA LEU A 170 8.19 -7.07 1.15
C LEU A 170 7.05 -6.08 1.41
N PHE A 171 7.38 -4.95 2.00
CA PHE A 171 6.47 -3.81 2.12
C PHE A 171 6.76 -2.82 1.00
N ILE A 172 5.75 -2.46 0.22
CA ILE A 172 5.87 -1.41 -0.81
C ILE A 172 5.88 -0.06 -0.10
N ALA A 173 7.00 0.66 -0.21
CA ALA A 173 7.19 1.98 0.42
C ALA A 173 6.74 3.12 -0.50
N SER A 174 7.06 3.03 -1.79
CA SER A 174 6.63 3.99 -2.81
C SER A 174 6.62 3.35 -4.19
N VAL A 175 5.90 3.97 -5.10
CA VAL A 175 5.79 3.58 -6.51
C VAL A 175 6.17 4.76 -7.39
N ILE A 176 7.01 4.55 -8.39
CA ILE A 176 7.37 5.55 -9.38
C ILE A 176 6.52 5.30 -10.63
N PHE A 177 5.65 6.26 -10.91
CA PHE A 177 4.80 6.27 -12.10
C PHE A 177 5.40 7.12 -13.20
N GLU A 178 5.17 6.69 -14.43
CA GLU A 178 5.40 7.50 -15.63
C GLU A 178 4.05 7.75 -16.28
N THR A 179 3.74 9.04 -16.48
CA THR A 179 2.49 9.54 -17.06
C THR A 179 2.80 10.34 -18.33
N ASN A 180 1.82 10.54 -19.18
CA ASN A 180 1.96 11.30 -20.45
C ASN A 180 1.79 12.80 -20.21
#